data_8faa118bd47552c3fa041c9b33dde329
#
_entry.id   8faa118bd47552c3fa041c9b33dde329
#
_cell.length_a   1.000
_cell.length_b   1.000
_cell.length_c   1.000
_cell.angle_alpha   90.00
_cell.angle_beta   90.00
_cell.angle_gamma   90.00
#
_symmetry.space_group_name_H-M   'P 1'
#
loop_
_entity.id
_entity.type
_entity.pdbx_description
1 polymer ?
#
loop_
_entity_poly.entity_id
_entity_poly.type
_entity_poly.pdbx_seq_one_letter_code
_entity_poly.pdbx_strand_id
1 'polypeptide(L)'
;MKWTTKNMALCAVLAALALGLSTLESLFPVTAVVPVPGVKLGLANIVTVFALYRLGAPEALTILLVRCLLGGLFAGNVSAMLFSTLGGLSAMGVMTLLRRWKGLSIYGVSIGGAAAHNIGQMAAAVITLGSTMVLGYLPFLLAVSLFTGTLTGFVTALLLRATAHIRFR
;
A
#
# COMPACT_ATOMS: atom_id res chain seq x y z
N MET A 1 14.37 -19.57 2.81
CA MET A 1 14.49 -18.39 1.93
C MET A 1 15.92 -17.88 2.02
N LYS A 2 16.69 -17.91 0.92
CA LYS A 2 18.07 -17.39 0.92
C LYS A 2 18.04 -15.96 0.40
N TRP A 3 18.25 -14.97 1.27
CA TRP A 3 18.42 -13.59 0.88
C TRP A 3 19.76 -13.42 0.17
N THR A 4 19.74 -13.07 -1.10
CA THR A 4 20.95 -12.71 -1.83
C THR A 4 21.16 -11.20 -1.73
N THR A 5 22.41 -10.75 -1.79
CA THR A 5 22.75 -9.31 -1.80
C THR A 5 21.97 -8.55 -2.88
N LYS A 6 21.77 -9.17 -4.06
CA LYS A 6 20.96 -8.63 -5.15
C LYS A 6 19.51 -8.38 -4.73
N ASN A 7 18.87 -9.36 -4.05
CA ASN A 7 17.49 -9.21 -3.59
C ASN A 7 17.36 -8.15 -2.50
N MET A 8 18.35 -8.05 -1.61
CA MET A 8 18.37 -7.02 -0.57
C MET A 8 18.48 -5.62 -1.18
N ALA A 9 19.40 -5.42 -2.13
CA ALA A 9 19.54 -4.15 -2.84
C ALA A 9 18.26 -3.76 -3.58
N LEU A 10 17.61 -4.72 -4.26
CA LEU A 10 16.36 -4.49 -4.95
C LEU A 10 15.22 -4.11 -3.99
N CYS A 11 15.11 -4.79 -2.85
CA CYS A 11 14.14 -4.45 -1.81
C CYS A 11 14.39 -3.04 -1.26
N ALA A 12 15.64 -2.64 -1.07
CA ALA A 12 16.00 -1.30 -0.61
C ALA A 12 15.59 -0.23 -1.62
N VAL A 13 15.88 -0.43 -2.91
CA VAL A 13 15.46 0.50 -3.98
C VAL A 13 13.94 0.61 -4.06
N LEU A 14 13.24 -0.53 -4.02
CA LEU A 14 11.77 -0.53 -4.05
C LEU A 14 11.17 0.12 -2.79
N ALA A 15 11.78 -0.08 -1.61
CA ALA A 15 11.35 0.59 -0.39
C ALA A 15 11.54 2.12 -0.48
N ALA A 16 12.65 2.58 -1.06
CA ALA A 16 12.91 4.00 -1.30
C ALA A 16 11.91 4.60 -2.29
N LEU A 17 11.57 3.89 -3.37
CA LEU A 17 10.54 4.32 -4.32
C LEU A 17 9.16 4.39 -3.66
N ALA A 18 8.80 3.38 -2.86
CA ALA A 18 7.53 3.36 -2.13
C ALA A 18 7.45 4.50 -1.11
N LEU A 19 8.55 4.82 -0.44
CA LEU A 19 8.67 5.96 0.47
C LEU A 19 8.49 7.29 -0.29
N GLY A 20 9.15 7.46 -1.42
CA GLY A 20 9.01 8.64 -2.28
C GLY A 20 7.56 8.84 -2.74
N LEU A 21 6.90 7.77 -3.22
CA LEU A 21 5.48 7.84 -3.59
C LEU A 21 4.58 8.19 -2.41
N SER A 22 4.85 7.63 -1.22
CA SER A 22 4.10 7.95 0.00
C SER A 22 4.29 9.41 0.43
N THR A 23 5.50 9.96 0.24
CA THR A 23 5.80 11.37 0.51
C THR A 23 5.11 12.28 -0.49
N LEU A 24 5.19 11.97 -1.79
CA LEU A 24 4.47 12.71 -2.82
C LEU A 24 2.96 12.72 -2.55
N GLU A 25 2.39 11.56 -2.18
CA GLU A 25 0.98 11.46 -1.83
C GLU A 25 0.60 12.39 -0.66
N SER A 26 1.48 12.58 0.31
CA SER A 26 1.23 13.46 1.44
C SER A 26 1.16 14.95 1.07
N LEU A 27 1.63 15.33 -0.12
CA LEU A 27 1.50 16.70 -0.65
C LEU A 27 0.11 16.98 -1.21
N PHE A 28 -0.68 15.94 -1.52
CA PHE A 28 -2.06 16.11 -1.98
C PHE A 28 -3.01 16.25 -0.77
N PRO A 29 -3.87 17.27 -0.74
CA PRO A 29 -4.74 17.55 0.39
C PRO A 29 -5.95 16.60 0.44
N VAL A 30 -5.73 15.29 0.59
CA VAL A 30 -6.81 14.30 0.77
C VAL A 30 -7.69 14.67 1.97
N THR A 31 -7.11 15.29 2.98
CA THR A 31 -7.78 15.79 4.17
C THR A 31 -8.81 16.89 3.89
N ALA A 32 -8.75 17.56 2.74
CA ALA A 32 -9.78 18.51 2.32
C ALA A 32 -11.12 17.82 1.97
N VAL A 33 -11.06 16.55 1.55
CA VAL A 33 -12.25 15.74 1.19
C VAL A 33 -12.63 14.80 2.34
N VAL A 34 -11.64 14.24 3.01
CA VAL A 34 -11.82 13.35 4.16
C VAL A 34 -11.08 13.96 5.35
N PRO A 35 -11.79 14.65 6.26
CA PRO A 35 -11.16 15.39 7.38
C PRO A 35 -10.68 14.43 8.48
N VAL A 36 -10.00 13.35 8.10
CA VAL A 36 -9.34 12.40 9.00
C VAL A 36 -7.84 12.49 8.80
N PRO A 37 -7.09 13.00 9.80
CA PRO A 37 -5.64 13.13 9.71
C PRO A 37 -4.96 11.78 9.41
N GLY A 38 -4.04 11.78 8.45
CA GLY A 38 -3.24 10.59 8.14
C GLY A 38 -3.84 9.65 7.08
N VAL A 39 -5.07 9.86 6.63
CA VAL A 39 -5.67 9.10 5.52
C VAL A 39 -4.92 9.38 4.22
N LYS A 40 -4.60 8.31 3.48
CA LYS A 40 -3.87 8.35 2.21
C LYS A 40 -4.57 7.50 1.16
N LEU A 41 -4.41 7.87 -0.12
CA LEU A 41 -4.96 7.13 -1.26
C LEU A 41 -4.29 5.77 -1.47
N GLY A 42 -3.07 5.62 -0.99
CA GLY A 42 -2.33 4.36 -1.06
C GLY A 42 -1.54 4.18 -2.35
N LEU A 43 -1.05 5.25 -2.98
CA LEU A 43 -0.23 5.18 -4.20
C LEU A 43 1.04 4.33 -4.01
N ALA A 44 1.61 4.35 -2.81
CA ALA A 44 2.75 3.49 -2.47
C ALA A 44 2.42 1.98 -2.57
N ASN A 45 1.13 1.60 -2.60
CA ASN A 45 0.73 0.21 -2.82
C ASN A 45 1.08 -0.29 -4.23
N ILE A 46 1.30 0.60 -5.22
CA ILE A 46 1.80 0.22 -6.54
C ILE A 46 3.08 -0.62 -6.40
N VAL A 47 4.02 -0.14 -5.60
CA VAL A 47 5.29 -0.84 -5.37
C VAL A 47 5.06 -2.16 -4.61
N THR A 48 4.15 -2.16 -3.63
CA THR A 48 3.82 -3.36 -2.86
C THR A 48 3.20 -4.45 -3.75
N VAL A 49 2.25 -4.09 -4.63
CA VAL A 49 1.64 -5.02 -5.60
C VAL A 49 2.70 -5.52 -6.59
N PHE A 50 3.51 -4.63 -7.14
CA PHE A 50 4.60 -5.01 -8.05
C PHE A 50 5.56 -6.01 -7.39
N ALA A 51 6.02 -5.71 -6.17
CA ALA A 51 6.89 -6.59 -5.41
C ALA A 51 6.22 -7.94 -5.10
N LEU A 52 4.94 -7.92 -4.73
CA LEU A 52 4.16 -9.12 -4.48
C LEU A 52 4.15 -10.05 -5.71
N TYR A 53 3.97 -9.50 -6.91
CA TYR A 53 3.90 -10.29 -8.14
C TYR A 53 5.28 -10.75 -8.66
N ARG A 54 6.31 -9.93 -8.49
CA ARG A 54 7.66 -10.20 -9.03
C ARG A 54 8.59 -10.91 -8.07
N LEU A 55 8.56 -10.56 -6.81
CA LEU A 55 9.49 -11.08 -5.80
C LEU A 55 8.80 -12.12 -4.91
N GLY A 56 7.60 -11.82 -4.45
CA GLY A 56 6.82 -12.68 -3.57
C GLY A 56 6.37 -11.95 -2.31
N ALA A 57 5.58 -12.65 -1.49
CA ALA A 57 4.97 -12.06 -0.30
C ALA A 57 5.99 -11.63 0.77
N PRO A 58 7.06 -12.40 1.06
CA PRO A 58 8.03 -11.99 2.08
C PRO A 58 8.77 -10.70 1.71
N GLU A 59 9.23 -10.58 0.46
CA GLU A 59 9.95 -9.40 -0.02
C GLU A 59 9.02 -8.18 -0.04
N ALA A 60 7.78 -8.35 -0.52
CA ALA A 60 6.79 -7.29 -0.52
C ALA A 60 6.44 -6.80 0.90
N LEU A 61 6.34 -7.73 1.85
CA LEU A 61 6.12 -7.39 3.27
C LEU A 61 7.31 -6.61 3.85
N THR A 62 8.53 -7.03 3.56
CA THR A 62 9.74 -6.32 4.00
C THR A 62 9.78 -4.89 3.46
N ILE A 63 9.51 -4.71 2.15
CA ILE A 63 9.43 -3.39 1.51
C ILE A 63 8.36 -2.52 2.19
N LEU A 64 7.18 -3.10 2.45
CA LEU A 64 6.09 -2.42 3.14
C LEU A 64 6.49 -1.95 4.53
N LEU A 65 7.07 -2.83 5.36
CA LEU A 65 7.45 -2.50 6.73
C LEU A 65 8.55 -1.43 6.77
N VAL A 66 9.59 -1.59 5.96
CA VAL A 66 10.69 -0.61 5.88
C VAL A 66 10.16 0.77 5.48
N ARG A 67 9.32 0.86 4.45
CA ARG A 67 8.75 2.16 4.03
C ARG A 67 7.85 2.80 5.09
N CYS A 68 7.05 1.98 5.82
CA CYS A 68 6.18 2.50 6.88
C CYS A 68 6.97 3.03 8.06
N LEU A 69 8.01 2.30 8.49
CA LEU A 69 8.90 2.72 9.56
C LEU A 69 9.65 4.01 9.20
N LEU A 70 10.33 4.02 8.05
CA LEU A 70 11.08 5.19 7.60
C LEU A 70 10.15 6.38 7.36
N GLY A 71 8.98 6.17 6.75
CA GLY A 71 8.00 7.24 6.51
C GLY A 71 7.48 7.85 7.81
N GLY A 72 7.23 7.04 8.83
CA GLY A 72 6.84 7.52 10.15
C GLY A 72 7.97 8.30 10.86
N LEU A 73 9.21 7.78 10.78
CA LEU A 73 10.38 8.43 11.36
C LEU A 73 10.66 9.79 10.70
N PHE A 74 10.65 9.86 9.36
CA PHE A 74 10.91 11.11 8.63
C PHE A 74 9.78 12.14 8.80
N ALA A 75 8.54 11.68 8.93
CA ALA A 75 7.41 12.56 9.21
C ALA A 75 7.37 13.05 10.68
N GLY A 76 8.13 12.43 11.58
CA GLY A 76 8.06 12.71 13.02
C GLY A 76 6.67 12.49 13.61
N ASN A 77 5.84 11.64 12.99
CA ASN A 77 4.42 11.49 13.31
C ASN A 77 4.05 10.02 13.49
N VAL A 78 3.89 9.62 14.74
CA VAL A 78 3.52 8.25 15.14
C VAL A 78 2.13 7.86 14.60
N SER A 79 1.18 8.80 14.56
CA SER A 79 -0.14 8.54 14.00
C SER A 79 -0.04 8.20 12.51
N ALA A 80 0.73 8.98 11.73
CA ALA A 80 0.96 8.71 10.31
C ALA A 80 1.62 7.33 10.08
N MET A 81 2.53 6.92 10.96
CA MET A 81 3.13 5.59 10.95
C MET A 81 2.09 4.51 11.21
N LEU A 82 1.20 4.70 12.20
CA LEU A 82 0.13 3.76 12.53
C LEU A 82 -0.84 3.59 11.35
N PHE A 83 -1.30 4.70 10.75
CA PHE A 83 -2.16 4.68 9.56
C PHE A 83 -1.52 3.94 8.38
N SER A 84 -0.25 4.23 8.09
CA SER A 84 0.47 3.58 7.00
C SER A 84 0.68 2.08 7.25
N THR A 85 0.97 1.71 8.49
CA THR A 85 1.26 0.31 8.87
C THR A 85 -0.02 -0.52 8.87
N LEU A 86 -1.08 -0.09 9.56
CA LEU A 86 -2.35 -0.83 9.61
C LEU A 86 -3.00 -0.90 8.22
N GLY A 87 -3.04 0.21 7.49
CA GLY A 87 -3.53 0.23 6.12
C GLY A 87 -2.72 -0.69 5.20
N GLY A 88 -1.40 -0.59 5.27
CA GLY A 88 -0.49 -1.40 4.46
C GLY A 88 -0.56 -2.90 4.75
N LEU A 89 -0.57 -3.29 6.03
CA LEU A 89 -0.69 -4.70 6.43
C LEU A 89 -2.03 -5.30 6.04
N SER A 90 -3.13 -4.57 6.22
CA SER A 90 -4.46 -5.00 5.78
C SER A 90 -4.50 -5.20 4.26
N ALA A 91 -3.98 -4.24 3.49
CA ALA A 91 -3.86 -4.36 2.04
C ALA A 91 -3.02 -5.57 1.64
N MET A 92 -1.85 -5.73 2.24
CA MET A 92 -0.92 -6.83 1.92
C MET A 92 -1.54 -8.20 2.22
N GLY A 93 -2.23 -8.34 3.35
CA GLY A 93 -2.93 -9.56 3.73
C GLY A 93 -3.98 -9.95 2.69
N VAL A 94 -4.87 -9.01 2.35
CA VAL A 94 -5.94 -9.24 1.36
C VAL A 94 -5.36 -9.49 -0.04
N MET A 95 -4.39 -8.72 -0.50
CA MET A 95 -3.76 -8.93 -1.82
C MET A 95 -3.07 -10.30 -1.91
N THR A 96 -2.40 -10.74 -0.84
CA THR A 96 -1.74 -12.05 -0.80
C THR A 96 -2.76 -13.18 -0.87
N LEU A 97 -3.91 -13.02 -0.21
CA LEU A 97 -5.01 -13.98 -0.26
C LEU A 97 -5.67 -14.01 -1.65
N LEU A 98 -6.07 -12.84 -2.16
CA LEU A 98 -6.76 -12.72 -3.44
C LEU A 98 -5.89 -13.19 -4.62
N ARG A 99 -4.58 -12.96 -4.57
CA ARG A 99 -3.64 -13.44 -5.59
C ARG A 99 -3.64 -14.97 -5.74
N ARG A 100 -4.05 -15.72 -4.71
CA ARG A 100 -4.14 -17.19 -4.79
C ARG A 100 -5.30 -17.66 -5.66
N TRP A 101 -6.30 -16.82 -5.89
CA TRP A 101 -7.46 -17.14 -6.75
C TRP A 101 -7.11 -16.92 -8.21
N LYS A 102 -6.98 -18.03 -8.96
CA LYS A 102 -6.55 -18.04 -10.38
C LYS A 102 -7.45 -17.23 -11.32
N GLY A 103 -8.71 -16.97 -10.95
CA GLY A 103 -9.65 -16.18 -11.73
C GLY A 103 -9.58 -14.67 -11.50
N LEU A 104 -8.82 -14.20 -10.51
CA LEU A 104 -8.73 -12.78 -10.20
C LEU A 104 -7.60 -12.11 -10.99
N SER A 105 -7.97 -11.03 -11.70
CA SER A 105 -6.99 -10.19 -12.40
C SER A 105 -6.18 -9.33 -11.41
N ILE A 106 -5.06 -8.77 -11.87
CA ILE A 106 -4.26 -7.83 -11.09
C ILE A 106 -5.10 -6.61 -10.64
N TYR A 107 -6.08 -6.21 -11.44
CA TYR A 107 -7.01 -5.13 -11.09
C TYR A 107 -7.89 -5.51 -9.90
N GLY A 108 -8.47 -6.70 -9.91
CA GLY A 108 -9.29 -7.18 -8.79
C GLY A 108 -8.47 -7.30 -7.49
N VAL A 109 -7.23 -7.81 -7.57
CA VAL A 109 -6.32 -7.87 -6.44
C VAL A 109 -5.98 -6.47 -5.91
N SER A 110 -5.73 -5.50 -6.80
CA SER A 110 -5.39 -4.12 -6.43
C SER A 110 -6.59 -3.38 -5.83
N ILE A 111 -7.79 -3.55 -6.37
CA ILE A 111 -9.02 -2.96 -5.81
C ILE A 111 -9.30 -3.52 -4.43
N GLY A 112 -9.23 -4.84 -4.26
CA GLY A 112 -9.38 -5.47 -2.94
C GLY A 112 -8.32 -5.00 -1.95
N GLY A 113 -7.08 -4.82 -2.41
CA GLY A 113 -6.00 -4.25 -1.62
C GLY A 113 -6.26 -2.80 -1.20
N ALA A 114 -6.76 -1.96 -2.12
CA ALA A 114 -7.10 -0.56 -1.82
C ALA A 114 -8.25 -0.46 -0.82
N ALA A 115 -9.28 -1.29 -0.97
CA ALA A 115 -10.39 -1.36 -0.01
C ALA A 115 -9.91 -1.78 1.38
N ALA A 116 -9.10 -2.84 1.46
CA ALA A 116 -8.51 -3.30 2.72
C ALA A 116 -7.58 -2.25 3.35
N HIS A 117 -6.83 -1.50 2.52
CA HIS A 117 -6.00 -0.39 2.98
C HIS A 117 -6.85 0.67 3.69
N ASN A 118 -7.95 1.10 3.07
CA ASN A 118 -8.85 2.08 3.67
C ASN A 118 -9.52 1.56 4.95
N ILE A 119 -9.89 0.29 5.01
CA ILE A 119 -10.40 -0.33 6.24
C ILE A 119 -9.34 -0.29 7.35
N GLY A 120 -8.09 -0.66 7.03
CA GLY A 120 -6.99 -0.60 7.98
C GLY A 120 -6.68 0.82 8.47
N GLN A 121 -6.80 1.83 7.57
CA GLN A 121 -6.67 3.24 7.96
C GLN A 121 -7.81 3.69 8.88
N MET A 122 -9.05 3.25 8.62
CA MET A 122 -10.17 3.55 9.52
C MET A 122 -10.01 2.91 10.89
N ALA A 123 -9.47 1.69 10.96
CA ALA A 123 -9.10 1.08 12.24
C ALA A 123 -8.06 1.93 13.00
N ALA A 124 -7.02 2.43 12.28
CA ALA A 124 -6.03 3.34 12.86
C ALA A 124 -6.70 4.65 13.34
N ALA A 125 -7.66 5.19 12.58
CA ALA A 125 -8.40 6.39 12.94
C ALA A 125 -9.22 6.21 14.23
N VAL A 126 -9.92 5.09 14.35
CA VAL A 126 -10.68 4.77 15.59
C VAL A 126 -9.74 4.68 16.78
N ILE A 127 -8.58 4.04 16.64
CA ILE A 127 -7.59 3.92 17.72
C ILE A 127 -7.04 5.29 18.11
N THR A 128 -6.72 6.14 17.12
CA THR A 128 -6.03 7.42 17.35
C THR A 128 -6.97 8.49 17.90
N LEU A 129 -8.21 8.51 17.40
CA LEU A 129 -9.21 9.53 17.77
C LEU A 129 -10.14 9.08 18.90
N GLY A 130 -10.12 7.79 19.27
CA GLY A 130 -10.99 7.23 20.31
C GLY A 130 -12.48 7.29 19.96
N SER A 131 -12.84 7.46 18.69
CA SER A 131 -14.22 7.64 18.24
C SER A 131 -14.56 6.77 17.03
N THR A 132 -15.69 6.09 17.10
CA THR A 132 -16.23 5.29 15.98
C THR A 132 -16.94 6.15 14.92
N MET A 133 -17.20 7.43 15.19
CA MET A 133 -17.86 8.34 14.23
C MET A 133 -17.09 8.45 12.91
N VAL A 134 -15.76 8.27 12.94
CA VAL A 134 -14.92 8.26 11.73
C VAL A 134 -15.29 7.17 10.75
N LEU A 135 -15.92 6.08 11.20
CA LEU A 135 -16.40 4.99 10.33
C LEU A 135 -17.47 5.46 9.34
N GLY A 136 -18.13 6.58 9.60
CA GLY A 136 -19.05 7.21 8.65
C GLY A 136 -18.41 7.57 7.31
N TYR A 137 -17.08 7.78 7.25
CA TYR A 137 -16.34 8.04 6.01
C TYR A 137 -15.98 6.76 5.25
N LEU A 138 -16.12 5.58 5.86
CA LEU A 138 -15.73 4.31 5.25
C LEU A 138 -16.44 4.03 3.91
N PRO A 139 -17.75 4.22 3.74
CA PRO A 139 -18.42 3.99 2.46
C PRO A 139 -17.84 4.84 1.33
N PHE A 140 -17.53 6.11 1.62
CA PHE A 140 -16.88 7.00 0.66
C PHE A 140 -15.48 6.51 0.29
N LEU A 141 -14.67 6.12 1.27
CA LEU A 141 -13.32 5.60 1.05
C LEU A 141 -13.33 4.30 0.27
N LEU A 142 -14.33 3.44 0.50
CA LEU A 142 -14.50 2.21 -0.31
C LEU A 142 -14.87 2.52 -1.76
N ALA A 143 -15.70 3.53 -2.01
CA ALA A 143 -15.97 3.99 -3.36
C ALA A 143 -14.70 4.55 -4.04
N VAL A 144 -13.91 5.35 -3.32
CA VAL A 144 -12.61 5.87 -3.80
C VAL A 144 -11.63 4.72 -4.08
N SER A 145 -11.69 3.62 -3.33
CA SER A 145 -10.79 2.47 -3.55
C SER A 145 -10.98 1.79 -4.90
N LEU A 146 -12.15 1.92 -5.54
CA LEU A 146 -12.36 1.44 -6.91
C LEU A 146 -11.46 2.17 -7.90
N PHE A 147 -11.36 3.50 -7.76
CA PHE A 147 -10.51 4.33 -8.62
C PHE A 147 -9.03 4.11 -8.30
N THR A 148 -8.65 4.24 -7.04
CA THR A 148 -7.25 4.12 -6.63
C THR A 148 -6.72 2.70 -6.83
N GLY A 149 -7.54 1.68 -6.58
CA GLY A 149 -7.19 0.28 -6.82
C GLY A 149 -7.06 -0.04 -8.31
N THR A 150 -7.95 0.51 -9.15
CA THR A 150 -7.85 0.37 -10.61
C THR A 150 -6.59 1.06 -11.13
N LEU A 151 -6.30 2.28 -10.68
CA LEU A 151 -5.07 3.01 -11.04
C LEU A 151 -3.82 2.23 -10.61
N THR A 152 -3.79 1.77 -9.36
CA THR A 152 -2.70 0.93 -8.83
C THR A 152 -2.51 -0.33 -9.67
N GLY A 153 -3.60 -1.02 -10.00
CA GLY A 153 -3.57 -2.21 -10.86
C GLY A 153 -3.07 -1.92 -12.25
N PHE A 154 -3.52 -0.82 -12.86
CA PHE A 154 -3.09 -0.39 -14.20
C PHE A 154 -1.60 -0.08 -14.24
N VAL A 155 -1.12 0.78 -13.35
CA VAL A 155 0.31 1.13 -13.30
C VAL A 155 1.16 -0.11 -13.01
N THR A 156 0.72 -0.97 -12.09
CA THR A 156 1.44 -2.22 -11.80
C THR A 156 1.46 -3.15 -13.01
N ALA A 157 0.36 -3.27 -13.76
CA ALA A 157 0.32 -4.09 -14.98
C ALA A 157 1.29 -3.57 -16.04
N LEU A 158 1.39 -2.25 -16.22
CA LEU A 158 2.38 -1.63 -17.10
C LEU A 158 3.81 -1.93 -16.66
N LEU A 159 4.10 -1.77 -15.37
CA LEU A 159 5.43 -2.08 -14.81
C LEU A 159 5.80 -3.55 -14.99
N LEU A 160 4.86 -4.47 -14.78
CA LEU A 160 5.09 -5.90 -14.99
C LEU A 160 5.38 -6.23 -16.45
N ARG A 161 4.69 -5.58 -17.40
CA ARG A 161 4.96 -5.72 -18.85
C ARG A 161 6.32 -5.13 -19.22
N ALA A 162 6.60 -3.90 -18.80
CA ALA A 162 7.86 -3.23 -19.09
C ALA A 162 9.09 -3.98 -18.56
N THR A 163 8.92 -4.68 -17.42
CA THR A 163 10.00 -5.44 -16.78
C THR A 163 9.95 -6.94 -17.10
N ALA A 164 9.12 -7.38 -18.08
CA ALA A 164 8.93 -8.80 -18.38
C ALA A 164 10.23 -9.55 -18.73
N HIS A 165 11.16 -8.84 -19.41
CA HIS A 165 12.46 -9.34 -19.83
C HIS A 165 13.52 -9.37 -18.72
N ILE A 166 13.26 -8.72 -17.57
CA ILE A 166 14.21 -8.64 -16.46
C ILE A 166 13.99 -9.83 -15.53
N ARG A 167 15.04 -10.61 -15.28
CA ARG A 167 15.04 -11.68 -14.26
C ARG A 167 15.42 -11.07 -12.92
N PHE A 168 14.46 -10.97 -12.00
CA PHE A 168 14.67 -10.47 -10.65
C PHE A 168 15.21 -11.56 -9.68
N ARG A 169 15.03 -12.82 -10.02
CA ARG A 169 15.57 -13.99 -9.29
C ARG A 169 16.65 -14.70 -10.10
#